data_df7a3e04547cbc6a04ec024f49e15552
#
_entry.id   df7a3e04547cbc6a04ec024f49e15552
#
_cell.length_a   1.000
_cell.length_b   1.000
_cell.length_c   1.000
_cell.angle_alpha   90.00
_cell.angle_beta   90.00
_cell.angle_gamma   90.00
#
_symmetry.space_group_name_H-M   'P 1'
#
loop_
_entity.id
_entity.type
_entity.pdbx_description
1 polymer ?
#
loop_
_entity_poly.entity_id
_entity_poly.type
_entity_poly.pdbx_seq_one_letter_code
_entity_poly.pdbx_strand_id
1 'polypeptide(L)'
;MLRMRSAVAIFAGALLGAVLFVTNLAQATAAPLAAPSPTADHSKFKELQKQFKTGPEVTRACLTCHTEAAKQVHRTKHWTWEFINTEKNQKLGKKHVINNFCISIAQNQQYCTNCHIGYGWKDKNFDFTSEENVDCLACHDTTLTYVKQPGMAGNVVGEEMEFPKGSGKILRPINLSRIAQAVGKSSRETCGNCHFFGGGGDGVKHGDLDSSLYAPEKDLDVHMDVDGLNFNCGTCHQTSSHDVPGSRYTPTAKDKGGRLIRGKSEGENPATCVACHDTKPHKAEKSKHAERLNNHADKIACQTCHIPAFARGGVATKMSWDWSTAGQMDAEGKPIIKKDDHGHIIYESRKGDFVVAENVKPEYYWFNGDVTYTLLGDKIEKSDKPIGINMIGGSATDGKSMIWPFKVSRGKQPYDPENKTLITPHTTGPKSGGGYWTNYDWDRAARQGMADSGAPYSGKVDFVSTEMYWPIKHMVAPKDKSVGCAECHAKDGRLAGIKGIYIPGRDANPLIDKAAWLLVLLTLVGVLGHAAIRIFASKKH
;
A
#
# COMPACT_ATOMS: atom_id res chain seq x y z
N MET A 1 35.56 66.17 -13.70
CA MET A 1 35.19 64.95 -14.43
C MET A 1 36.06 63.76 -14.02
N LEU A 2 36.11 63.42 -12.75
CA LEU A 2 36.98 62.30 -12.28
C LEU A 2 36.40 61.66 -11.00
N ARG A 3 35.10 61.36 -10.95
CA ARG A 3 34.44 60.63 -9.83
C ARG A 3 33.31 59.68 -10.25
N MET A 4 33.20 59.35 -11.54
CA MET A 4 32.13 58.46 -12.03
C MET A 4 32.60 57.15 -12.66
N ARG A 5 33.92 56.81 -12.55
CA ARG A 5 34.45 55.55 -13.12
C ARG A 5 34.74 54.44 -12.11
N SER A 6 34.64 54.71 -10.80
CA SER A 6 34.91 53.69 -9.75
C SER A 6 33.67 52.94 -9.26
N ALA A 7 32.46 53.36 -9.55
CA ALA A 7 31.24 52.70 -9.09
C ALA A 7 30.73 51.59 -10.02
N VAL A 8 31.19 51.54 -11.28
CA VAL A 8 30.74 50.52 -12.26
C VAL A 8 31.57 49.23 -12.17
N ALA A 9 32.80 49.30 -11.68
CA ALA A 9 33.68 48.14 -11.57
C ALA A 9 33.38 47.24 -10.35
N ILE A 10 32.68 47.75 -9.33
CA ILE A 10 32.35 46.99 -8.09
C ILE A 10 31.03 46.21 -8.29
N PHE A 11 30.12 46.67 -9.16
CA PHE A 11 28.88 45.98 -9.43
C PHE A 11 29.03 44.80 -10.43
N ALA A 12 30.02 44.82 -11.31
CA ALA A 12 30.29 43.72 -12.25
C ALA A 12 31.00 42.54 -11.58
N GLY A 13 31.77 42.77 -10.50
CA GLY A 13 32.43 41.69 -9.73
C GLY A 13 31.47 40.90 -8.83
N ALA A 14 30.39 41.53 -8.35
CA ALA A 14 29.43 40.90 -7.47
C ALA A 14 28.39 40.00 -8.25
N LEU A 15 28.12 40.30 -9.54
CA LEU A 15 27.25 39.47 -10.35
C LEU A 15 27.94 38.23 -10.92
N LEU A 16 29.25 38.25 -11.17
CA LEU A 16 29.98 37.04 -11.60
C LEU A 16 30.27 36.07 -10.44
N GLY A 17 30.35 36.55 -9.21
CA GLY A 17 30.47 35.69 -8.02
C GLY A 17 29.19 34.95 -7.65
N ALA A 18 28.03 35.51 -7.96
CA ALA A 18 26.74 34.90 -7.66
C ALA A 18 26.33 33.82 -8.70
N VAL A 19 26.85 33.88 -9.92
CA VAL A 19 26.55 32.90 -10.99
C VAL A 19 27.42 31.64 -10.88
N LEU A 20 28.57 31.71 -10.20
CA LEU A 20 29.45 30.55 -10.00
C LEU A 20 29.14 29.75 -8.71
N PHE A 21 28.21 30.21 -7.88
CA PHE A 21 27.79 29.49 -6.65
C PHE A 21 26.52 28.69 -6.80
N VAL A 22 25.84 28.74 -7.96
CA VAL A 22 24.56 28.04 -8.23
C VAL A 22 24.74 26.73 -9.01
N THR A 23 25.97 26.37 -9.42
CA THR A 23 26.18 25.16 -10.25
C THR A 23 26.85 23.98 -9.54
N ASN A 24 26.91 23.97 -8.22
CA ASN A 24 27.39 22.80 -7.45
C ASN A 24 26.42 22.35 -6.36
N LEU A 25 25.13 22.37 -6.62
CA LEU A 25 24.23 21.38 -6.04
C LEU A 25 24.41 20.10 -6.86
N ALA A 26 25.57 19.46 -6.68
CA ALA A 26 25.70 18.06 -6.99
C ALA A 26 24.54 17.37 -6.25
N GLN A 27 23.61 16.81 -6.99
CA GLN A 27 22.74 15.78 -6.48
C GLN A 27 23.67 14.74 -5.87
N ALA A 28 23.79 14.75 -4.55
CA ALA A 28 24.29 13.62 -3.81
C ALA A 28 23.24 12.52 -4.05
N THR A 29 23.41 11.77 -5.14
CA THR A 29 22.80 10.47 -5.26
C THR A 29 23.32 9.70 -4.06
N ALA A 30 22.47 9.53 -3.03
CA ALA A 30 22.78 8.64 -1.92
C ALA A 30 23.26 7.33 -2.55
N ALA A 31 24.49 6.93 -2.21
CA ALA A 31 25.01 5.66 -2.67
C ALA A 31 23.98 4.58 -2.26
N PRO A 32 23.60 3.66 -3.13
CA PRO A 32 22.70 2.58 -2.77
C PRO A 32 23.26 1.92 -1.52
N LEU A 33 22.46 1.85 -0.46
CA LEU A 33 22.85 1.20 0.79
C LEU A 33 23.26 -0.23 0.44
N ALA A 34 24.51 -0.59 0.77
CA ALA A 34 25.02 -1.91 0.52
C ALA A 34 24.09 -2.94 1.19
N ALA A 35 23.46 -3.79 0.39
CA ALA A 35 22.67 -4.88 0.92
C ALA A 35 23.52 -5.69 1.90
N PRO A 36 22.96 -6.19 3.03
CA PRO A 36 23.72 -6.98 3.99
C PRO A 36 24.41 -8.14 3.27
N SER A 37 25.72 -8.27 3.41
CA SER A 37 26.50 -9.29 2.74
C SER A 37 25.97 -10.68 3.05
N PRO A 38 25.89 -11.58 2.07
CA PRO A 38 25.55 -12.99 2.29
C PRO A 38 26.62 -13.66 3.16
N THR A 39 26.25 -14.73 3.85
CA THR A 39 27.19 -15.52 4.66
C THR A 39 28.11 -16.42 3.82
N ALA A 40 27.82 -16.57 2.53
CA ALA A 40 28.60 -17.31 1.57
C ALA A 40 28.82 -16.49 0.30
N ASP A 41 30.00 -16.62 -0.29
CA ASP A 41 30.33 -15.99 -1.58
C ASP A 41 29.88 -16.90 -2.72
N HIS A 42 28.69 -16.63 -3.25
CA HIS A 42 28.07 -17.43 -4.31
C HIS A 42 28.86 -17.40 -5.64
N SER A 43 29.71 -16.39 -5.86
CA SER A 43 30.54 -16.33 -7.06
C SER A 43 31.61 -17.48 -7.15
N LYS A 44 31.88 -18.12 -6.02
CA LYS A 44 32.87 -19.22 -5.93
C LYS A 44 32.32 -20.61 -6.21
N PHE A 45 30.97 -20.73 -6.28
CA PHE A 45 30.36 -22.06 -6.50
C PHE A 45 30.33 -22.44 -7.98
N LYS A 46 30.83 -23.62 -8.31
CA LYS A 46 30.90 -24.13 -9.69
C LYS A 46 29.54 -24.20 -10.37
N GLU A 47 28.50 -24.51 -9.61
CA GLU A 47 27.11 -24.63 -10.05
C GLU A 47 26.61 -23.32 -10.64
N LEU A 48 27.17 -22.18 -10.19
CA LEU A 48 26.80 -20.84 -10.61
C LEU A 48 27.77 -20.20 -11.61
N GLN A 49 28.89 -20.86 -11.93
CA GLN A 49 29.90 -20.38 -12.88
C GLN A 49 29.58 -20.78 -14.33
N LYS A 50 28.30 -20.74 -14.73
CA LYS A 50 27.84 -21.06 -16.07
C LYS A 50 26.84 -20.05 -16.56
N GLN A 51 26.60 -20.03 -17.86
CA GLN A 51 25.54 -19.20 -18.41
C GLN A 51 24.19 -19.85 -18.18
N PHE A 52 23.26 -19.07 -17.63
CA PHE A 52 21.86 -19.46 -17.46
C PHE A 52 21.01 -18.72 -18.51
N LYS A 53 20.10 -19.43 -19.15
CA LYS A 53 19.16 -18.89 -20.14
C LYS A 53 17.77 -18.65 -19.56
N THR A 54 17.42 -19.39 -18.50
CA THR A 54 16.07 -19.34 -17.91
C THR A 54 16.15 -19.28 -16.37
N GLY A 55 15.10 -18.72 -15.76
CA GLY A 55 14.97 -18.71 -14.30
C GLY A 55 14.97 -20.11 -13.67
N PRO A 56 14.21 -21.08 -14.21
CA PRO A 56 14.24 -22.47 -13.73
C PRO A 56 15.64 -23.11 -13.73
N GLU A 57 16.50 -22.78 -14.68
CA GLU A 57 17.89 -23.26 -14.67
C GLU A 57 18.68 -22.74 -13.46
N VAL A 58 18.46 -21.48 -13.08
CA VAL A 58 19.06 -20.89 -11.86
C VAL A 58 18.54 -21.61 -10.63
N THR A 59 17.22 -21.79 -10.55
CA THR A 59 16.61 -22.45 -9.39
C THR A 59 17.10 -23.88 -9.22
N ARG A 60 17.23 -24.66 -10.29
CA ARG A 60 17.85 -26.01 -10.24
C ARG A 60 19.27 -25.95 -9.66
N ALA A 61 20.07 -24.95 -10.02
CA ALA A 61 21.40 -24.78 -9.45
C ALA A 61 21.35 -24.42 -7.96
N CYS A 62 20.43 -23.55 -7.55
CA CYS A 62 20.22 -23.21 -6.13
C CYS A 62 19.83 -24.44 -5.30
N LEU A 63 18.95 -25.28 -5.83
CA LEU A 63 18.41 -26.46 -5.13
C LEU A 63 19.47 -27.58 -4.93
N THR A 64 20.62 -27.55 -5.59
CA THR A 64 21.71 -28.48 -5.31
C THR A 64 22.29 -28.31 -3.90
N CYS A 65 22.16 -27.10 -3.31
CA CYS A 65 22.61 -26.78 -1.96
C CYS A 65 21.45 -26.46 -1.03
N HIS A 66 20.42 -25.73 -1.52
CA HIS A 66 19.25 -25.29 -0.75
C HIS A 66 18.06 -26.25 -0.92
N THR A 67 18.25 -27.51 -0.61
CA THR A 67 17.37 -28.65 -0.93
C THR A 67 15.94 -28.55 -0.40
N GLU A 68 15.69 -27.78 0.66
CA GLU A 68 14.36 -27.61 1.26
C GLU A 68 13.70 -26.27 0.95
N ALA A 69 14.43 -25.34 0.30
CA ALA A 69 13.97 -23.97 0.13
C ALA A 69 12.69 -23.90 -0.72
N ALA A 70 12.61 -24.61 -1.85
CA ALA A 70 11.43 -24.62 -2.70
C ALA A 70 10.20 -25.17 -1.97
N LYS A 71 10.35 -26.24 -1.19
CA LYS A 71 9.26 -26.84 -0.39
C LYS A 71 8.74 -25.87 0.69
N GLN A 72 9.64 -25.04 1.27
CA GLN A 72 9.24 -23.98 2.20
C GLN A 72 8.46 -22.91 1.47
N VAL A 73 8.94 -22.45 0.32
CA VAL A 73 8.26 -21.44 -0.52
C VAL A 73 6.87 -21.92 -0.97
N HIS A 74 6.72 -23.20 -1.37
CA HIS A 74 5.45 -23.78 -1.80
C HIS A 74 4.32 -23.64 -0.77
N ARG A 75 4.64 -23.56 0.53
CA ARG A 75 3.67 -23.40 1.61
C ARG A 75 3.25 -21.94 1.85
N THR A 76 3.93 -20.99 1.21
CA THR A 76 3.72 -19.55 1.45
C THR A 76 2.61 -18.95 0.60
N LYS A 77 2.06 -17.84 1.07
CA LYS A 77 1.08 -17.04 0.30
C LYS A 77 1.71 -16.38 -0.94
N HIS A 78 3.01 -16.17 -0.96
CA HIS A 78 3.73 -15.65 -2.14
C HIS A 78 3.74 -16.64 -3.30
N TRP A 79 3.71 -17.95 -3.00
CA TRP A 79 3.63 -19.01 -4.00
C TRP A 79 2.17 -19.36 -4.33
N THR A 80 1.39 -19.71 -3.32
CA THR A 80 0.03 -20.22 -3.56
C THR A 80 -0.93 -19.14 -4.06
N TRP A 81 -0.70 -17.88 -3.71
CA TRP A 81 -1.63 -16.77 -3.91
C TRP A 81 -3.05 -17.09 -3.41
N GLU A 82 -3.14 -17.95 -2.43
CA GLU A 82 -4.37 -18.47 -1.87
C GLU A 82 -4.37 -18.31 -0.35
N PHE A 83 -5.52 -18.04 0.19
CA PHE A 83 -5.78 -17.96 1.61
C PHE A 83 -7.21 -18.41 1.89
N ILE A 84 -7.39 -19.29 2.88
CA ILE A 84 -8.70 -19.74 3.30
C ILE A 84 -9.08 -19.02 4.58
N ASN A 85 -10.11 -18.18 4.50
CA ASN A 85 -10.75 -17.60 5.68
C ASN A 85 -11.76 -18.62 6.22
N THR A 86 -11.37 -19.38 7.23
CA THR A 86 -12.22 -20.45 7.80
C THR A 86 -13.42 -19.90 8.57
N GLU A 87 -13.31 -18.70 9.16
CA GLU A 87 -14.40 -18.07 9.91
C GLU A 87 -15.56 -17.64 9.01
N LYS A 88 -15.26 -17.26 7.78
CA LYS A 88 -16.23 -16.79 6.79
C LYS A 88 -16.43 -17.77 5.63
N ASN A 89 -15.78 -18.92 5.68
CA ASN A 89 -15.78 -19.94 4.62
C ASN A 89 -15.50 -19.35 3.22
N GLN A 90 -14.51 -18.44 3.13
CA GLN A 90 -14.13 -17.82 1.87
C GLN A 90 -12.74 -18.23 1.43
N LYS A 91 -12.61 -18.60 0.17
CA LYS A 91 -11.33 -18.85 -0.49
C LYS A 91 -10.84 -17.55 -1.12
N LEU A 92 -9.85 -16.95 -0.49
CA LEU A 92 -9.29 -15.64 -0.81
C LEU A 92 -7.89 -15.77 -1.42
N GLY A 93 -7.22 -14.66 -1.61
CA GLY A 93 -5.91 -14.57 -2.25
C GLY A 93 -6.03 -14.01 -3.66
N LYS A 94 -4.90 -13.61 -4.25
CA LYS A 94 -4.89 -12.99 -5.59
C LYS A 94 -5.50 -13.87 -6.68
N LYS A 95 -5.50 -15.20 -6.49
CA LYS A 95 -6.16 -16.15 -7.41
C LYS A 95 -7.68 -15.97 -7.50
N HIS A 96 -8.32 -15.54 -6.41
CA HIS A 96 -9.76 -15.63 -6.23
C HIS A 96 -10.46 -14.28 -6.10
N VAL A 97 -9.75 -13.28 -5.57
CA VAL A 97 -10.40 -11.99 -5.27
C VAL A 97 -10.56 -11.11 -6.51
N ILE A 98 -11.69 -10.44 -6.57
CA ILE A 98 -11.91 -9.28 -7.42
C ILE A 98 -11.33 -8.05 -6.72
N ASN A 99 -10.90 -7.07 -7.47
CA ASN A 99 -10.43 -5.78 -6.96
C ASN A 99 -11.00 -4.64 -7.83
N ASN A 100 -10.95 -3.41 -7.34
CA ASN A 100 -11.53 -2.28 -8.05
C ASN A 100 -10.51 -1.44 -8.85
N PHE A 101 -9.36 -2.02 -9.18
CA PHE A 101 -8.38 -1.40 -10.07
C PHE A 101 -8.20 -2.20 -11.37
N CYS A 102 -7.52 -3.34 -11.42
CA CYS A 102 -7.41 -4.17 -12.63
C CYS A 102 -8.42 -5.33 -12.67
N ILE A 103 -9.42 -5.29 -11.83
CA ILE A 103 -10.58 -6.16 -11.66
C ILE A 103 -10.20 -7.56 -11.17
N SER A 104 -9.54 -8.42 -11.95
CA SER A 104 -9.13 -9.75 -11.51
C SER A 104 -7.84 -10.20 -12.19
N ILE A 105 -7.06 -11.03 -11.49
CA ILE A 105 -5.86 -11.64 -12.04
C ILE A 105 -6.19 -12.93 -12.78
N ALA A 106 -7.18 -13.66 -12.33
CA ALA A 106 -7.51 -15.00 -12.83
C ALA A 106 -7.73 -15.05 -14.36
N GLN A 107 -8.28 -14.00 -14.96
CA GLN A 107 -8.51 -13.89 -16.39
C GLN A 107 -7.34 -13.24 -17.15
N ASN A 108 -6.30 -12.81 -16.44
CA ASN A 108 -5.17 -12.07 -17.00
C ASN A 108 -3.82 -12.60 -16.48
N GLN A 109 -3.73 -13.89 -16.20
CA GLN A 109 -2.59 -14.52 -15.51
C GLN A 109 -1.28 -14.20 -16.20
N GLN A 110 -1.16 -14.46 -17.49
CA GLN A 110 0.08 -14.24 -18.23
C GLN A 110 0.66 -12.82 -18.04
N TYR A 111 -0.22 -11.81 -17.95
CA TYR A 111 0.21 -10.42 -17.76
C TYR A 111 0.50 -10.08 -16.30
N CYS A 112 -0.31 -10.59 -15.37
CA CYS A 112 -0.32 -10.16 -13.98
C CYS A 112 0.62 -10.96 -13.06
N THR A 113 1.11 -12.13 -13.51
CA THR A 113 1.91 -13.03 -12.69
C THR A 113 3.40 -12.67 -12.62
N ASN A 114 3.82 -11.55 -13.20
CA ASN A 114 5.17 -11.03 -13.02
C ASN A 114 5.52 -10.75 -11.54
N CYS A 115 4.53 -10.48 -10.68
CA CYS A 115 4.71 -10.35 -9.22
C CYS A 115 4.61 -11.68 -8.46
N HIS A 116 4.37 -12.81 -9.13
CA HIS A 116 4.42 -14.13 -8.51
C HIS A 116 5.85 -14.58 -8.34
N ILE A 117 6.16 -15.24 -7.23
CA ILE A 117 7.50 -15.80 -6.99
C ILE A 117 7.70 -17.13 -7.70
N GLY A 118 7.32 -17.17 -8.97
CA GLY A 118 7.44 -18.35 -9.84
C GLY A 118 7.49 -17.98 -11.31
N TYR A 119 7.94 -18.95 -12.11
CA TYR A 119 8.12 -18.87 -13.55
C TYR A 119 7.04 -19.66 -14.30
N GLY A 120 6.55 -19.12 -15.41
CA GLY A 120 5.70 -19.86 -16.34
C GLY A 120 4.21 -19.91 -16.01
N TRP A 121 3.72 -19.11 -15.07
CA TRP A 121 2.28 -19.09 -14.74
C TRP A 121 1.50 -18.25 -15.77
N LYS A 122 1.13 -18.86 -16.87
CA LYS A 122 0.39 -18.23 -17.97
C LYS A 122 -1.12 -18.49 -17.95
N ASP A 123 -1.55 -19.60 -17.34
CA ASP A 123 -2.93 -20.05 -17.30
C ASP A 123 -3.22 -20.98 -16.10
N LYS A 124 -4.43 -21.54 -16.04
CA LYS A 124 -4.90 -22.44 -14.97
C LYS A 124 -4.13 -23.75 -14.83
N ASN A 125 -3.32 -24.12 -15.82
CA ASN A 125 -2.56 -25.36 -15.83
C ASN A 125 -1.14 -25.21 -15.21
N PHE A 126 -0.87 -24.08 -14.54
CA PHE A 126 0.39 -23.87 -13.86
C PHE A 126 0.64 -24.93 -12.78
N ASP A 127 1.81 -25.55 -12.84
CA ASP A 127 2.21 -26.59 -11.88
C ASP A 127 2.76 -25.96 -10.59
N PHE A 128 1.91 -25.89 -9.57
CA PHE A 128 2.28 -25.43 -8.23
C PHE A 128 3.13 -26.42 -7.45
N THR A 129 3.42 -27.62 -7.97
CA THR A 129 4.28 -28.62 -7.32
C THR A 129 5.73 -28.58 -7.82
N SER A 130 5.98 -27.87 -8.92
CA SER A 130 7.30 -27.76 -9.52
C SER A 130 8.26 -26.93 -8.67
N GLU A 131 9.27 -27.56 -8.09
CA GLU A 131 10.29 -26.89 -7.29
C GLU A 131 11.18 -25.96 -8.13
N GLU A 132 11.48 -26.35 -9.38
CA GLU A 132 12.32 -25.55 -10.28
C GLU A 132 11.64 -24.27 -10.78
N ASN A 133 10.31 -24.20 -10.71
CA ASN A 133 9.58 -23.01 -11.07
C ASN A 133 9.56 -21.95 -9.95
N VAL A 134 10.12 -22.21 -8.78
CA VAL A 134 10.27 -21.22 -7.71
C VAL A 134 11.28 -20.15 -8.12
N ASP A 135 10.90 -18.89 -7.98
CA ASP A 135 11.73 -17.73 -8.32
C ASP A 135 12.47 -17.21 -7.09
N CYS A 136 13.66 -17.75 -6.83
CA CYS A 136 14.52 -17.35 -5.73
C CYS A 136 15.03 -15.89 -5.90
N LEU A 137 15.31 -15.51 -7.16
CA LEU A 137 15.94 -14.23 -7.47
C LEU A 137 15.02 -13.03 -7.22
N ALA A 138 13.71 -13.22 -7.30
CA ALA A 138 12.73 -12.14 -7.01
C ALA A 138 12.92 -11.54 -5.61
N CYS A 139 13.40 -12.33 -4.64
CA CYS A 139 13.66 -11.88 -3.28
C CYS A 139 15.15 -11.70 -2.96
N HIS A 140 16.02 -12.45 -3.64
CA HIS A 140 17.44 -12.56 -3.26
C HIS A 140 18.42 -11.79 -4.16
N ASP A 141 17.95 -11.15 -5.24
CA ASP A 141 18.80 -10.29 -6.09
C ASP A 141 19.35 -9.11 -5.30
N THR A 142 20.68 -8.90 -5.34
CA THR A 142 21.34 -7.72 -4.80
C THR A 142 21.96 -6.83 -5.88
N THR A 143 21.83 -7.22 -7.15
CA THR A 143 22.35 -6.43 -8.28
C THR A 143 21.39 -5.32 -8.71
N LEU A 144 20.13 -5.38 -8.29
CA LEU A 144 19.02 -4.51 -8.70
C LEU A 144 18.75 -4.55 -10.22
N THR A 145 19.21 -5.61 -10.88
CA THR A 145 19.02 -5.79 -12.34
C THR A 145 18.01 -6.88 -12.68
N TYR A 146 17.46 -7.56 -11.67
CA TYR A 146 16.47 -8.60 -11.86
C TYR A 146 15.08 -7.98 -12.14
N VAL A 147 14.59 -8.19 -13.36
CA VAL A 147 13.32 -7.63 -13.83
C VAL A 147 12.47 -8.69 -14.52
N LYS A 148 11.22 -8.81 -14.08
CA LYS A 148 10.18 -9.65 -14.70
C LYS A 148 9.21 -8.77 -15.48
N GLN A 149 9.13 -8.96 -16.78
CA GLN A 149 8.27 -8.15 -17.64
C GLN A 149 6.80 -8.60 -17.54
N PRO A 150 5.84 -7.67 -17.41
CA PRO A 150 4.42 -7.98 -17.55
C PRO A 150 4.12 -8.66 -18.89
N GLY A 151 3.31 -9.69 -18.89
CA GLY A 151 2.94 -10.44 -20.10
C GLY A 151 3.81 -11.66 -20.39
N MET A 152 4.89 -11.87 -19.62
CA MET A 152 5.79 -13.02 -19.79
C MET A 152 5.51 -14.16 -18.78
N ALA A 153 4.33 -14.19 -18.17
CA ALA A 153 3.93 -15.23 -17.22
C ALA A 153 4.93 -15.44 -16.06
N GLY A 154 5.57 -14.36 -15.60
CA GLY A 154 6.59 -14.43 -14.55
C GLY A 154 7.98 -14.84 -15.02
N ASN A 155 8.18 -15.15 -16.30
CA ASN A 155 9.51 -15.41 -16.84
C ASN A 155 10.31 -14.12 -17.01
N VAL A 156 11.63 -14.29 -17.03
CA VAL A 156 12.60 -13.24 -17.36
C VAL A 156 13.01 -13.30 -18.83
N VAL A 157 13.59 -12.21 -19.32
CA VAL A 157 14.12 -12.15 -20.70
C VAL A 157 15.48 -12.86 -20.71
N GLY A 158 15.56 -14.04 -21.32
CA GLY A 158 16.78 -14.84 -21.41
C GLY A 158 17.58 -14.63 -22.69
N GLU A 159 16.94 -14.14 -23.74
CA GLU A 159 17.54 -13.79 -25.03
C GLU A 159 16.88 -12.55 -25.60
N GLU A 160 17.54 -11.85 -26.52
CA GLU A 160 16.96 -10.66 -27.14
C GLU A 160 15.70 -11.03 -27.93
N MET A 161 14.59 -10.34 -27.64
CA MET A 161 13.30 -10.62 -28.26
C MET A 161 12.45 -9.38 -28.45
N GLU A 162 11.66 -9.37 -29.51
CA GLU A 162 10.61 -8.37 -29.66
C GLU A 162 9.40 -8.74 -28.79
N PHE A 163 8.98 -7.81 -27.91
CA PHE A 163 7.83 -8.05 -27.05
C PHE A 163 7.01 -6.78 -26.74
N PRO A 164 5.67 -6.80 -26.96
CA PRO A 164 4.90 -7.85 -27.66
C PRO A 164 5.32 -7.99 -29.12
N LYS A 165 5.17 -9.18 -29.71
CA LYS A 165 5.51 -9.43 -31.12
C LYS A 165 4.77 -8.45 -32.03
N GLY A 166 5.49 -7.82 -32.94
CA GLY A 166 4.96 -6.81 -33.86
C GLY A 166 4.87 -5.39 -33.26
N SER A 167 5.45 -5.15 -32.07
CA SER A 167 5.44 -3.82 -31.42
C SER A 167 6.65 -2.94 -31.76
N GLY A 168 7.69 -3.52 -32.33
CA GLY A 168 9.00 -2.86 -32.51
C GLY A 168 9.81 -2.72 -31.22
N LYS A 169 9.27 -3.13 -30.06
CA LYS A 169 9.96 -3.01 -28.79
C LYS A 169 10.86 -4.22 -28.54
N ILE A 170 12.17 -4.01 -28.54
CA ILE A 170 13.16 -5.04 -28.26
C ILE A 170 13.47 -5.08 -26.78
N LEU A 171 13.27 -6.25 -26.15
CA LEU A 171 13.71 -6.56 -24.79
C LEU A 171 15.07 -7.23 -24.85
N ARG A 172 15.98 -6.80 -23.97
CA ARG A 172 17.31 -7.36 -23.84
C ARG A 172 17.38 -8.36 -22.68
N PRO A 173 18.21 -9.41 -22.79
CA PRO A 173 18.37 -10.38 -21.73
C PRO A 173 19.01 -9.77 -20.48
N ILE A 174 18.58 -10.23 -19.32
CA ILE A 174 19.29 -9.97 -18.05
C ILE A 174 20.39 -11.01 -17.84
N ASN A 175 21.44 -10.62 -17.13
CA ASN A 175 22.55 -11.53 -16.83
C ASN A 175 22.24 -12.40 -15.61
N LEU A 176 21.53 -13.50 -15.83
CA LEU A 176 21.12 -14.42 -14.75
C LEU A 176 22.32 -15.01 -13.98
N SER A 177 23.45 -15.26 -14.64
CA SER A 177 24.64 -15.79 -14.00
C SER A 177 25.22 -14.81 -12.99
N ARG A 178 25.34 -13.52 -13.38
CA ARG A 178 25.79 -12.47 -12.46
C ARG A 178 24.85 -12.30 -11.29
N ILE A 179 23.54 -12.31 -11.55
CA ILE A 179 22.52 -12.17 -10.50
C ILE A 179 22.59 -13.34 -9.52
N ALA A 180 22.68 -14.59 -10.02
CA ALA A 180 22.80 -15.79 -9.19
C ALA A 180 24.06 -15.81 -8.32
N GLN A 181 25.16 -15.23 -8.81
CA GLN A 181 26.41 -15.09 -8.05
C GLN A 181 26.38 -13.96 -7.02
N ALA A 182 25.44 -13.04 -7.13
CA ALA A 182 25.31 -11.86 -6.27
C ALA A 182 24.02 -11.88 -5.44
N VAL A 183 23.57 -13.06 -5.00
CA VAL A 183 22.39 -13.19 -4.14
C VAL A 183 22.69 -12.86 -2.68
N GLY A 184 21.69 -12.32 -1.99
CA GLY A 184 21.81 -11.92 -0.59
C GLY A 184 20.46 -11.86 0.13
N LYS A 185 20.40 -11.07 1.19
CA LYS A 185 19.16 -10.84 1.93
C LYS A 185 18.21 -9.97 1.09
N SER A 186 16.90 -10.21 1.24
CA SER A 186 15.87 -9.38 0.63
C SER A 186 15.99 -7.93 1.10
N SER A 187 15.73 -7.01 0.18
CA SER A 187 15.84 -5.57 0.38
C SER A 187 14.51 -4.84 0.14
N ARG A 188 14.50 -3.52 0.32
CA ARG A 188 13.35 -2.68 -0.05
C ARG A 188 13.07 -2.77 -1.54
N GLU A 189 14.11 -2.84 -2.36
CA GLU A 189 14.02 -2.91 -3.81
C GLU A 189 13.38 -4.23 -4.25
N THR A 190 13.82 -5.36 -3.71
CA THR A 190 13.24 -6.66 -4.08
C THR A 190 11.79 -6.79 -3.64
N CYS A 191 11.43 -6.31 -2.45
CA CYS A 191 10.05 -6.29 -1.99
C CYS A 191 9.21 -5.25 -2.77
N GLY A 192 9.76 -4.05 -2.95
CA GLY A 192 9.11 -2.92 -3.59
C GLY A 192 8.75 -3.16 -5.04
N ASN A 193 9.56 -3.90 -5.79
CA ASN A 193 9.28 -4.27 -7.20
C ASN A 193 7.88 -4.86 -7.41
N CYS A 194 7.33 -5.53 -6.40
CA CYS A 194 5.99 -6.09 -6.44
C CYS A 194 4.99 -5.28 -5.58
N HIS A 195 5.40 -4.85 -4.38
CA HIS A 195 4.49 -4.25 -3.42
C HIS A 195 4.18 -2.78 -3.69
N PHE A 196 5.11 -2.02 -4.27
CA PHE A 196 4.89 -0.61 -4.62
C PHE A 196 4.09 -0.45 -5.92
N PHE A 197 4.29 -1.36 -6.89
CA PHE A 197 3.67 -1.30 -8.22
C PHE A 197 2.41 -2.17 -8.37
N GLY A 198 1.86 -2.68 -7.27
CA GLY A 198 0.60 -3.41 -7.30
C GLY A 198 -0.55 -2.54 -7.83
N GLY A 199 -1.43 -3.14 -8.66
CA GLY A 199 -2.56 -2.41 -9.26
C GLY A 199 -2.23 -1.67 -10.57
N GLY A 200 -1.06 -1.93 -11.14
CA GLY A 200 -0.68 -1.44 -12.48
C GLY A 200 0.02 -0.08 -12.49
N GLY A 201 0.65 0.31 -11.40
CA GLY A 201 1.46 1.52 -11.31
C GLY A 201 1.93 1.77 -9.89
N ASP A 202 2.89 2.70 -9.76
CA ASP A 202 3.44 3.11 -8.49
C ASP A 202 2.37 3.72 -7.58
N GLY A 203 2.33 3.31 -6.32
CA GLY A 203 1.38 3.81 -5.31
C GLY A 203 -0.10 3.55 -5.59
N VAL A 204 -0.48 2.93 -6.72
CA VAL A 204 -1.89 2.80 -7.15
C VAL A 204 -2.74 2.11 -6.11
N LYS A 205 -2.26 1.03 -5.53
CA LYS A 205 -3.06 0.12 -4.72
C LYS A 205 -3.26 0.61 -3.29
N HIS A 206 -2.17 0.79 -2.56
CA HIS A 206 -2.22 1.01 -1.11
C HIS A 206 -2.23 2.50 -0.73
N GLY A 207 -1.38 3.31 -1.36
CA GLY A 207 -1.16 4.70 -1.01
C GLY A 207 -0.21 4.91 0.18
N ASP A 208 0.08 3.88 0.94
CA ASP A 208 1.07 3.84 2.02
C ASP A 208 2.26 2.91 1.68
N LEU A 209 2.29 2.41 0.45
CA LEU A 209 3.36 1.60 -0.12
C LEU A 209 3.61 2.03 -1.56
N ASP A 210 4.66 2.78 -1.79
CA ASP A 210 5.10 3.29 -3.09
C ASP A 210 6.62 3.46 -3.14
N SER A 211 7.15 3.86 -4.31
CA SER A 211 8.58 3.94 -4.55
C SER A 211 9.33 4.96 -3.67
N SER A 212 8.64 5.90 -3.03
CA SER A 212 9.27 6.82 -2.07
C SER A 212 9.86 6.09 -0.86
N LEU A 213 9.41 4.87 -0.59
CA LEU A 213 9.93 4.02 0.48
C LEU A 213 11.22 3.25 0.11
N TYR A 214 11.77 3.42 -1.09
CA TYR A 214 13.11 2.90 -1.39
C TYR A 214 14.19 3.62 -0.59
N ALA A 215 14.10 4.95 -0.49
CA ALA A 215 15.02 5.78 0.27
C ALA A 215 14.28 6.91 1.01
N PRO A 216 13.43 6.59 1.99
CA PRO A 216 12.62 7.57 2.67
C PRO A 216 13.47 8.43 3.62
N GLU A 217 13.09 9.70 3.71
CA GLU A 217 13.53 10.59 4.76
C GLU A 217 12.71 10.35 6.04
N LYS A 218 13.22 10.81 7.18
CA LYS A 218 12.59 10.70 8.50
C LYS A 218 11.14 11.20 8.54
N ASP A 219 10.84 12.26 7.81
CA ASP A 219 9.51 12.85 7.75
C ASP A 219 8.49 11.94 7.07
N LEU A 220 8.94 11.07 6.18
CA LEU A 220 8.09 10.10 5.53
C LEU A 220 7.87 8.85 6.40
N ASP A 221 8.98 8.24 6.90
CA ASP A 221 8.88 7.06 7.78
C ASP A 221 10.08 7.00 8.74
N VAL A 222 9.82 7.13 10.03
CA VAL A 222 10.85 7.16 11.09
C VAL A 222 11.62 5.86 11.25
N HIS A 223 11.06 4.73 10.82
CA HIS A 223 11.72 3.43 10.94
C HIS A 223 12.59 3.13 9.71
N MET A 224 12.14 3.59 8.55
CA MET A 224 12.79 3.33 7.27
C MET A 224 13.74 4.47 6.84
N ASP A 225 13.78 5.58 7.56
CA ASP A 225 14.67 6.72 7.36
C ASP A 225 16.10 6.25 7.08
N VAL A 226 16.65 6.61 5.90
CA VAL A 226 17.97 6.13 5.44
C VAL A 226 19.12 6.67 6.27
N ASP A 227 18.95 7.84 6.86
CA ASP A 227 19.92 8.49 7.75
C ASP A 227 19.66 8.16 9.23
N GLY A 228 18.61 7.40 9.53
CA GLY A 228 18.18 7.04 10.87
C GLY A 228 18.30 5.56 11.17
N LEU A 229 17.15 4.91 11.49
CA LEU A 229 17.12 3.48 11.82
C LEU A 229 17.34 2.58 10.62
N ASN A 230 17.03 3.06 9.44
CA ASN A 230 17.24 2.39 8.16
C ASN A 230 16.68 0.95 8.11
N PHE A 231 15.51 0.74 8.71
CA PHE A 231 14.86 -0.58 8.68
C PHE A 231 14.45 -0.95 7.26
N ASN A 232 14.72 -2.17 6.86
CA ASN A 232 14.16 -2.74 5.65
C ASN A 232 12.83 -3.46 5.96
N CYS A 233 12.13 -3.94 4.92
CA CYS A 233 10.85 -4.63 5.08
C CYS A 233 10.96 -5.86 6.00
N GLY A 234 12.06 -6.63 5.87
CA GLY A 234 12.34 -7.82 6.68
C GLY A 234 12.62 -7.52 8.16
N THR A 235 12.81 -6.26 8.56
CA THR A 235 12.99 -5.91 9.98
C THR A 235 11.68 -6.08 10.75
N CYS A 236 10.55 -5.70 10.16
CA CYS A 236 9.20 -5.90 10.72
C CYS A 236 8.60 -7.23 10.22
N HIS A 237 8.70 -7.52 8.91
CA HIS A 237 8.22 -8.75 8.31
C HIS A 237 9.27 -9.87 8.43
N GLN A 238 9.62 -10.20 9.67
CA GLN A 238 10.65 -11.21 9.94
C GLN A 238 10.22 -12.58 9.41
N THR A 239 10.98 -13.07 8.45
CA THR A 239 10.71 -14.31 7.75
C THR A 239 11.32 -15.51 8.49
N SER A 240 10.55 -16.57 8.65
CA SER A 240 11.02 -17.86 9.13
C SER A 240 10.64 -18.93 8.13
N SER A 241 11.61 -19.72 7.68
CA SER A 241 11.39 -20.77 6.66
C SER A 241 10.60 -20.27 5.45
N HIS A 242 10.96 -19.11 4.92
CA HIS A 242 10.32 -18.37 3.83
C HIS A 242 8.87 -17.89 4.10
N ASP A 243 8.27 -18.17 5.25
CA ASP A 243 6.95 -17.60 5.60
C ASP A 243 7.11 -16.15 6.08
N VAL A 244 6.61 -15.21 5.29
CA VAL A 244 6.64 -13.78 5.57
C VAL A 244 5.36 -13.41 6.30
N PRO A 245 5.44 -12.91 7.56
CA PRO A 245 4.26 -12.58 8.36
C PRO A 245 3.50 -11.39 7.79
N GLY A 246 2.22 -11.33 8.09
CA GLY A 246 1.30 -10.29 7.66
C GLY A 246 0.40 -10.73 6.50
N SER A 247 -0.79 -10.16 6.46
CA SER A 247 -1.78 -10.41 5.42
C SER A 247 -2.83 -9.31 5.41
N ARG A 248 -3.29 -8.94 4.22
CA ARG A 248 -4.48 -8.09 4.09
C ARG A 248 -5.80 -8.85 4.25
N TYR A 249 -5.76 -10.17 4.17
CA TYR A 249 -6.94 -11.04 4.30
C TYR A 249 -7.23 -11.43 5.74
N THR A 250 -6.21 -11.34 6.60
CA THR A 250 -6.29 -11.52 8.05
C THR A 250 -5.49 -10.42 8.75
N PRO A 251 -5.84 -9.15 8.54
CA PRO A 251 -5.15 -8.07 9.24
C PRO A 251 -5.45 -8.15 10.73
N THR A 252 -4.47 -7.79 11.55
CA THR A 252 -4.67 -7.66 12.98
C THR A 252 -5.28 -6.30 13.28
N ALA A 253 -6.48 -6.27 13.82
CA ALA A 253 -7.14 -5.02 14.21
C ALA A 253 -6.59 -4.48 15.53
N LYS A 254 -6.39 -5.36 16.49
CA LYS A 254 -5.79 -5.06 17.78
C LYS A 254 -4.50 -5.85 17.92
N ASP A 255 -3.42 -5.15 18.17
CA ASP A 255 -2.14 -5.80 18.44
C ASP A 255 -2.24 -6.59 19.75
N LYS A 256 -1.91 -7.87 19.69
CA LYS A 256 -1.98 -8.76 20.85
C LYS A 256 -0.59 -8.84 21.45
N GLY A 257 -0.38 -8.14 22.55
CA GLY A 257 0.78 -8.26 23.42
C GLY A 257 2.09 -8.48 22.66
N GLY A 258 2.86 -7.44 22.52
CA GLY A 258 4.10 -7.53 21.77
C GLY A 258 5.20 -8.08 22.64
N ARG A 259 6.07 -8.86 22.03
CA ARG A 259 7.40 -9.07 22.55
C ARG A 259 8.37 -8.29 21.71
N LEU A 260 9.46 -7.88 22.32
CA LEU A 260 10.58 -7.34 21.58
C LEU A 260 10.96 -8.33 20.48
N ILE A 261 11.24 -7.83 19.28
CA ILE A 261 11.61 -8.64 18.10
C ILE A 261 12.68 -9.69 18.44
N ARG A 262 13.59 -9.39 19.36
CA ARG A 262 14.66 -10.27 19.80
C ARG A 262 14.24 -11.37 20.80
N GLY A 263 13.02 -11.29 21.34
CA GLY A 263 12.53 -12.22 22.36
C GLY A 263 11.17 -12.84 22.02
N LYS A 264 10.82 -12.95 20.75
CA LYS A 264 9.53 -13.45 20.28
C LYS A 264 9.27 -14.90 20.65
N SER A 265 8.01 -15.23 20.91
CA SER A 265 7.50 -16.58 20.93
C SER A 265 6.84 -16.94 19.59
N GLU A 266 6.73 -18.23 19.30
CA GLU A 266 5.95 -18.71 18.15
C GLU A 266 4.49 -18.24 18.23
N GLY A 267 3.91 -17.91 17.08
CA GLY A 267 2.51 -17.51 16.93
C GLY A 267 2.22 -16.01 17.10
N GLU A 268 3.19 -15.18 17.46
CA GLU A 268 3.02 -13.73 17.50
C GLU A 268 3.37 -13.10 16.15
N ASN A 269 2.62 -12.05 15.77
CA ASN A 269 2.92 -11.30 14.55
C ASN A 269 3.99 -10.23 14.82
N PRO A 270 5.24 -10.41 14.38
CA PRO A 270 6.32 -9.46 14.62
C PRO A 270 6.14 -8.15 13.85
N ALA A 271 5.24 -8.09 12.87
CA ALA A 271 4.92 -6.89 12.11
C ALA A 271 3.87 -5.99 12.79
N THR A 272 3.76 -6.05 14.12
CA THR A 272 2.89 -5.20 14.92
C THR A 272 3.69 -4.13 15.65
N CYS A 273 3.06 -2.98 15.92
CA CYS A 273 3.71 -1.88 16.65
C CYS A 273 4.17 -2.33 18.05
N VAL A 274 3.31 -3.09 18.75
CA VAL A 274 3.57 -3.53 20.11
C VAL A 274 4.65 -4.60 20.23
N ALA A 275 5.07 -5.22 19.11
CA ALA A 275 6.21 -6.12 19.10
C ALA A 275 7.54 -5.44 19.51
N CYS A 276 7.62 -4.11 19.32
CA CYS A 276 8.77 -3.30 19.72
C CYS A 276 8.43 -2.22 20.74
N HIS A 277 7.21 -1.66 20.68
CA HIS A 277 6.84 -0.47 21.44
C HIS A 277 6.10 -0.73 22.74
N ASP A 278 5.79 -2.01 23.05
CA ASP A 278 5.00 -2.33 24.22
C ASP A 278 3.52 -1.88 24.10
N THR A 279 2.66 -2.37 24.98
CA THR A 279 1.23 -2.02 25.01
C THR A 279 0.95 -0.64 25.64
N LYS A 280 1.92 -0.08 26.37
CA LYS A 280 1.89 1.26 26.96
C LYS A 280 3.12 2.07 26.52
N PRO A 281 3.22 2.46 25.23
CA PRO A 281 4.42 3.05 24.67
C PRO A 281 4.70 4.48 25.17
N HIS A 282 3.67 5.21 25.60
CA HIS A 282 3.81 6.59 26.06
C HIS A 282 4.26 6.61 27.53
N LYS A 283 5.44 7.17 27.77
CA LYS A 283 6.06 7.22 29.10
C LYS A 283 5.90 8.60 29.73
N ALA A 284 5.68 8.64 31.06
CA ALA A 284 5.40 9.88 31.79
C ALA A 284 6.55 10.89 31.71
N GLU A 285 7.79 10.43 31.70
CA GLU A 285 9.00 11.26 31.55
C GLU A 285 9.13 11.92 30.17
N LYS A 286 8.40 11.43 29.17
CA LYS A 286 8.41 11.95 27.79
C LYS A 286 7.16 12.76 27.42
N SER A 287 6.07 12.60 28.19
CA SER A 287 4.81 13.30 27.92
C SER A 287 3.94 13.43 29.17
N LYS A 288 3.51 14.65 29.49
CA LYS A 288 2.49 14.91 30.53
C LYS A 288 1.12 14.31 30.22
N HIS A 289 0.92 13.82 29.01
CA HIS A 289 -0.32 13.19 28.55
C HIS A 289 -0.18 11.68 28.39
N ALA A 290 0.90 11.07 28.85
CA ALA A 290 1.22 9.65 28.62
C ALA A 290 0.07 8.71 29.00
N GLU A 291 -0.55 8.90 30.17
CA GLU A 291 -1.67 8.08 30.61
C GLU A 291 -2.87 8.17 29.66
N ARG A 292 -3.26 9.40 29.27
CA ARG A 292 -4.37 9.60 28.32
C ARG A 292 -4.09 8.97 26.96
N LEU A 293 -2.86 9.10 26.46
CA LEU A 293 -2.46 8.51 25.18
C LEU A 293 -2.46 6.98 25.24
N ASN A 294 -2.02 6.39 26.36
CA ASN A 294 -2.11 4.94 26.58
C ASN A 294 -3.55 4.46 26.69
N ASN A 295 -4.45 5.25 27.30
CA ASN A 295 -5.88 4.93 27.37
C ASN A 295 -6.55 5.01 25.99
N HIS A 296 -6.11 5.91 25.08
CA HIS A 296 -6.56 5.91 23.70
C HIS A 296 -6.21 4.61 22.96
N ALA A 297 -5.06 4.01 23.25
CA ALA A 297 -4.60 2.78 22.61
C ALA A 297 -5.53 1.56 22.85
N ASP A 298 -6.50 1.66 23.76
CA ASP A 298 -7.51 0.62 23.94
C ASP A 298 -8.57 0.60 22.83
N LYS A 299 -8.83 1.75 22.19
CA LYS A 299 -9.89 1.94 21.17
C LYS A 299 -9.40 2.56 19.86
N ILE A 300 -8.21 3.10 19.84
CA ILE A 300 -7.63 3.80 18.69
C ILE A 300 -6.34 3.11 18.30
N ALA A 301 -6.26 2.64 17.07
CA ALA A 301 -5.04 2.02 16.54
C ALA A 301 -3.89 3.03 16.50
N CYS A 302 -2.67 2.56 16.75
CA CYS A 302 -1.46 3.39 16.75
C CYS A 302 -1.32 4.19 15.45
N GLN A 303 -1.65 3.56 14.32
CA GLN A 303 -1.62 4.15 12.99
C GLN A 303 -2.56 5.36 12.83
N THR A 304 -3.66 5.40 13.59
CA THR A 304 -4.63 6.52 13.53
C THR A 304 -4.00 7.84 13.92
N CYS A 305 -3.06 7.82 14.86
CA CYS A 305 -2.31 9.00 15.29
C CYS A 305 -0.96 9.14 14.58
N HIS A 306 -0.24 8.03 14.40
CA HIS A 306 1.15 8.04 13.93
C HIS A 306 1.29 8.02 12.40
N ILE A 307 0.18 7.83 11.65
CA ILE A 307 0.16 7.97 10.19
C ILE A 307 -0.90 9.02 9.82
N PRO A 308 -0.53 10.32 9.84
CA PRO A 308 -1.49 11.43 9.70
C PRO A 308 -2.11 11.53 8.31
N ALA A 309 -1.40 11.04 7.30
CA ALA A 309 -1.82 10.99 5.90
C ALA A 309 -1.08 9.85 5.19
N PHE A 310 -1.57 9.45 4.03
CA PHE A 310 -0.88 8.53 3.13
C PHE A 310 -0.55 9.22 1.80
N ALA A 311 0.20 8.56 0.91
CA ALA A 311 0.74 9.15 -0.32
C ALA A 311 1.55 10.44 -0.04
N ARG A 312 2.45 10.39 0.96
CA ARG A 312 3.19 11.55 1.46
C ARG A 312 4.56 11.75 0.83
N GLY A 313 5.01 10.78 0.04
CA GLY A 313 6.36 10.76 -0.55
C GLY A 313 6.45 11.38 -1.94
N GLY A 314 5.48 12.17 -2.38
CA GLY A 314 5.45 12.74 -3.74
C GLY A 314 5.03 11.73 -4.81
N VAL A 315 4.43 10.61 -4.40
CA VAL A 315 3.83 9.62 -5.29
C VAL A 315 2.32 9.62 -5.10
N ALA A 316 1.60 10.09 -6.11
CA ALA A 316 0.15 10.15 -6.07
C ALA A 316 -0.48 8.76 -6.12
N THR A 317 -1.49 8.53 -5.27
CA THR A 317 -2.25 7.29 -5.27
C THR A 317 -3.59 7.43 -5.98
N LYS A 318 -4.09 6.35 -6.60
CA LYS A 318 -5.43 6.37 -7.23
C LYS A 318 -6.52 6.23 -6.15
N MET A 319 -7.36 7.26 -6.04
CA MET A 319 -8.49 7.30 -5.12
C MET A 319 -9.77 6.76 -5.78
N SER A 320 -9.91 6.97 -7.10
CA SER A 320 -11.01 6.36 -7.84
C SER A 320 -10.60 5.91 -9.24
N TRP A 321 -11.41 4.98 -9.79
CA TRP A 321 -11.23 4.43 -11.12
C TRP A 321 -12.58 4.09 -11.75
N ASP A 322 -12.99 4.87 -12.77
CA ASP A 322 -14.24 4.65 -13.51
C ASP A 322 -13.97 3.93 -14.84
N TRP A 323 -14.24 2.63 -14.87
CA TRP A 323 -14.12 1.83 -16.07
C TRP A 323 -15.21 2.11 -17.12
N SER A 324 -16.36 2.68 -16.72
CA SER A 324 -17.47 2.94 -17.63
C SER A 324 -17.18 4.02 -18.67
N THR A 325 -16.15 4.85 -18.42
CA THR A 325 -15.73 5.92 -19.31
C THR A 325 -14.60 5.49 -20.27
N ALA A 326 -14.09 4.25 -20.13
CA ALA A 326 -13.04 3.73 -20.98
C ALA A 326 -13.50 3.62 -22.45
N GLY A 327 -12.55 3.66 -23.39
CA GLY A 327 -12.79 3.46 -24.82
C GLY A 327 -12.94 4.74 -25.65
N GLN A 328 -12.81 5.96 -25.05
CA GLN A 328 -12.82 7.19 -25.86
C GLN A 328 -11.58 7.25 -26.75
N MET A 329 -11.77 7.72 -27.99
CA MET A 329 -10.73 7.89 -28.98
C MET A 329 -10.66 9.36 -29.41
N ASP A 330 -9.54 9.76 -30.02
CA ASP A 330 -9.44 11.06 -30.70
C ASP A 330 -10.21 11.05 -32.04
N ALA A 331 -10.16 12.18 -32.74
CA ALA A 331 -10.84 12.36 -34.04
C ALA A 331 -10.31 11.40 -35.13
N GLU A 332 -9.09 10.91 -34.98
CA GLU A 332 -8.42 9.96 -35.88
C GLU A 332 -8.62 8.49 -35.44
N GLY A 333 -9.39 8.22 -34.37
CA GLY A 333 -9.65 6.88 -33.85
C GLY A 333 -8.47 6.28 -33.07
N LYS A 334 -7.56 7.10 -32.57
CA LYS A 334 -6.42 6.64 -31.75
C LYS A 334 -6.74 6.77 -30.25
N PRO A 335 -6.19 5.86 -29.43
CA PRO A 335 -6.32 5.95 -27.98
C PRO A 335 -5.71 7.23 -27.41
N ILE A 336 -6.40 7.85 -26.45
CA ILE A 336 -5.99 9.09 -25.80
C ILE A 336 -5.53 8.85 -24.35
N ILE A 337 -4.65 9.74 -23.89
CA ILE A 337 -4.24 9.86 -22.49
C ILE A 337 -4.40 11.34 -22.10
N LYS A 338 -5.11 11.61 -21.00
CA LYS A 338 -5.21 12.95 -20.42
C LYS A 338 -4.43 13.00 -19.12
N LYS A 339 -3.76 14.11 -18.88
CA LYS A 339 -3.00 14.37 -17.64
C LYS A 339 -3.51 15.64 -16.98
N ASP A 340 -3.35 15.72 -15.66
CA ASP A 340 -3.54 16.94 -14.90
C ASP A 340 -2.32 17.88 -14.99
N ASP A 341 -2.40 19.03 -14.33
CA ASP A 341 -1.32 20.03 -14.31
C ASP A 341 -0.04 19.55 -13.61
N HIS A 342 -0.13 18.47 -12.83
CA HIS A 342 1.00 17.81 -12.16
C HIS A 342 1.59 16.66 -13.00
N GLY A 343 1.02 16.38 -14.17
CA GLY A 343 1.47 15.31 -15.08
C GLY A 343 0.91 13.92 -14.74
N HIS A 344 0.02 13.80 -13.76
CA HIS A 344 -0.61 12.53 -13.44
C HIS A 344 -1.64 12.16 -14.51
N ILE A 345 -1.69 10.87 -14.87
CA ILE A 345 -2.72 10.37 -15.78
C ILE A 345 -4.07 10.36 -15.07
N ILE A 346 -5.01 11.16 -15.56
CA ILE A 346 -6.39 11.26 -15.07
C ILE A 346 -7.40 10.56 -15.98
N TYR A 347 -7.01 10.23 -17.22
CA TYR A 347 -7.77 9.42 -18.16
C TYR A 347 -6.84 8.62 -19.06
N GLU A 348 -7.23 7.40 -19.38
CA GLU A 348 -6.58 6.56 -20.38
C GLU A 348 -7.65 5.73 -21.11
N SER A 349 -7.68 5.75 -22.46
CA SER A 349 -8.69 5.01 -23.26
C SER A 349 -8.84 3.54 -22.84
N ARG A 350 -7.73 2.90 -22.46
CA ARG A 350 -7.75 1.50 -22.02
C ARG A 350 -8.39 1.28 -20.64
N LYS A 351 -8.57 2.34 -19.84
CA LYS A 351 -8.89 2.18 -18.41
C LYS A 351 -10.02 3.11 -17.93
N GLY A 352 -10.28 4.24 -18.62
CA GLY A 352 -11.24 5.25 -18.22
C GLY A 352 -10.65 6.34 -17.33
N ASP A 353 -11.49 6.99 -16.53
CA ASP A 353 -11.14 8.12 -15.68
C ASP A 353 -10.55 7.68 -14.34
N PHE A 354 -9.62 8.52 -13.84
CA PHE A 354 -9.00 8.39 -12.53
C PHE A 354 -9.12 9.66 -11.71
N VAL A 355 -9.24 9.50 -10.41
CA VAL A 355 -8.90 10.54 -9.43
C VAL A 355 -7.64 10.09 -8.73
N VAL A 356 -6.62 10.93 -8.75
CA VAL A 356 -5.35 10.71 -8.05
C VAL A 356 -5.15 11.79 -7.00
N ALA A 357 -4.46 11.47 -5.91
CA ALA A 357 -4.21 12.43 -4.84
C ALA A 357 -2.93 12.09 -4.07
N GLU A 358 -2.34 13.12 -3.49
CA GLU A 358 -1.20 13.05 -2.56
C GLU A 358 -1.60 13.63 -1.19
N ASN A 359 -0.84 13.29 -0.16
CA ASN A 359 -1.04 13.79 1.21
C ASN A 359 -2.48 13.61 1.73
N VAL A 360 -3.06 12.43 1.45
CA VAL A 360 -4.48 12.16 1.69
C VAL A 360 -4.71 11.84 3.16
N LYS A 361 -5.64 12.57 3.80
CA LYS A 361 -6.14 12.23 5.12
C LYS A 361 -6.95 10.93 5.05
N PRO A 362 -6.64 9.90 5.87
CA PRO A 362 -7.40 8.65 5.89
C PRO A 362 -8.87 8.85 6.25
N GLU A 363 -9.70 7.92 5.81
CA GLU A 363 -11.02 7.70 6.38
C GLU A 363 -10.91 6.74 7.58
N TYR A 364 -11.75 6.91 8.59
CA TYR A 364 -11.64 6.17 9.84
C TYR A 364 -12.88 5.32 10.08
N TYR A 365 -12.66 4.05 10.49
CA TYR A 365 -13.73 3.09 10.73
C TYR A 365 -13.42 2.24 11.95
N TRP A 366 -14.47 1.74 12.63
CA TRP A 366 -14.32 0.63 13.56
C TRP A 366 -13.89 -0.61 12.79
N PHE A 367 -12.88 -1.29 13.29
CA PHE A 367 -12.33 -2.46 12.62
C PHE A 367 -11.88 -3.49 13.66
N ASN A 368 -12.37 -4.74 13.52
CA ASN A 368 -12.08 -5.85 14.41
C ASN A 368 -11.13 -6.91 13.83
N GLY A 369 -10.63 -6.68 12.61
CA GLY A 369 -9.77 -7.63 11.89
C GLY A 369 -10.54 -8.52 10.91
N ASP A 370 -11.86 -8.54 10.95
CA ASP A 370 -12.67 -9.32 10.00
C ASP A 370 -12.75 -8.60 8.66
N VAL A 371 -12.45 -9.33 7.60
CA VAL A 371 -12.60 -8.85 6.23
C VAL A 371 -13.26 -9.94 5.39
N THR A 372 -14.36 -9.59 4.74
CA THR A 372 -15.02 -10.45 3.75
C THR A 372 -14.89 -9.82 2.38
N TYR A 373 -15.10 -10.61 1.33
CA TYR A 373 -14.96 -10.17 -0.06
C TYR A 373 -16.19 -10.57 -0.87
N THR A 374 -16.56 -9.72 -1.81
CA THR A 374 -17.42 -10.10 -2.93
C THR A 374 -16.56 -10.90 -3.91
N LEU A 375 -16.93 -12.15 -4.14
CA LEU A 375 -16.22 -13.07 -5.01
C LEU A 375 -16.94 -13.22 -6.37
N LEU A 376 -16.25 -13.84 -7.32
CA LEU A 376 -16.85 -14.15 -8.61
C LEU A 376 -18.05 -15.07 -8.42
N GLY A 377 -19.18 -14.71 -9.01
CA GLY A 377 -20.44 -15.44 -8.92
C GLY A 377 -21.36 -15.02 -7.76
N ASP A 378 -20.84 -14.24 -6.80
CA ASP A 378 -21.70 -13.68 -5.74
C ASP A 378 -22.75 -12.75 -6.35
N LYS A 379 -23.99 -12.93 -5.91
CA LYS A 379 -25.10 -12.08 -6.35
C LYS A 379 -25.05 -10.73 -5.67
N ILE A 380 -25.14 -9.68 -6.46
CA ILE A 380 -25.14 -8.30 -5.99
C ILE A 380 -26.39 -7.59 -6.49
N GLU A 381 -26.94 -6.70 -5.66
CA GLU A 381 -28.06 -5.85 -6.05
C GLU A 381 -27.54 -4.43 -6.35
N LYS A 382 -27.79 -3.98 -7.58
CA LYS A 382 -27.46 -2.61 -7.99
C LYS A 382 -28.32 -1.62 -7.19
N SER A 383 -27.66 -0.70 -6.52
CA SER A 383 -28.31 0.35 -5.73
C SER A 383 -27.53 1.65 -5.82
N ASP A 384 -28.00 2.71 -5.18
CA ASP A 384 -27.28 3.99 -5.05
C ASP A 384 -26.05 3.88 -4.13
N LYS A 385 -25.94 2.77 -3.35
CA LYS A 385 -24.76 2.53 -2.51
C LYS A 385 -23.72 1.74 -3.28
N PRO A 386 -22.43 2.06 -3.11
CA PRO A 386 -21.36 1.27 -3.70
C PRO A 386 -21.39 -0.18 -3.22
N ILE A 387 -21.08 -1.11 -4.11
CA ILE A 387 -20.84 -2.52 -3.77
C ILE A 387 -19.47 -2.63 -3.09
N GLY A 388 -19.42 -3.21 -1.90
CA GLY A 388 -18.17 -3.51 -1.23
C GLY A 388 -17.42 -4.64 -1.94
N ILE A 389 -16.28 -4.32 -2.55
CA ILE A 389 -15.37 -5.36 -3.07
C ILE A 389 -14.77 -6.15 -1.90
N ASN A 390 -14.45 -5.47 -0.81
CA ASN A 390 -14.28 -6.06 0.49
C ASN A 390 -15.11 -5.28 1.51
N MET A 391 -15.51 -5.96 2.57
CA MET A 391 -16.25 -5.38 3.69
C MET A 391 -15.44 -5.60 4.95
N ILE A 392 -15.32 -4.55 5.76
CA ILE A 392 -14.64 -4.60 7.06
C ILE A 392 -15.66 -4.74 8.19
N GLY A 393 -15.40 -5.63 9.13
CA GLY A 393 -16.21 -5.79 10.34
C GLY A 393 -15.73 -4.91 11.47
N GLY A 394 -16.64 -4.58 12.37
CA GLY A 394 -16.30 -3.89 13.60
C GLY A 394 -17.39 -2.96 14.11
N SER A 395 -17.40 -2.76 15.41
CA SER A 395 -18.30 -1.83 16.10
C SER A 395 -17.69 -1.27 17.38
N ALA A 396 -18.27 -0.22 17.91
CA ALA A 396 -17.84 0.37 19.19
C ALA A 396 -18.01 -0.58 20.39
N THR A 397 -18.91 -1.57 20.26
CA THR A 397 -19.39 -2.41 21.39
C THR A 397 -18.94 -3.87 21.32
N ASP A 398 -18.22 -4.30 20.29
CA ASP A 398 -17.82 -5.70 20.11
C ASP A 398 -16.63 -6.13 20.99
N GLY A 399 -16.02 -5.21 21.71
CA GLY A 399 -14.88 -5.47 22.59
C GLY A 399 -13.54 -5.75 21.87
N LYS A 400 -13.57 -5.91 20.57
CA LYS A 400 -12.42 -6.27 19.73
C LYS A 400 -11.95 -5.14 18.81
N SER A 401 -12.88 -4.29 18.37
CA SER A 401 -12.59 -3.23 17.40
C SER A 401 -11.76 -2.10 17.97
N MET A 402 -10.98 -1.54 17.07
CA MET A 402 -10.30 -0.25 17.23
C MET A 402 -10.68 0.67 16.06
N ILE A 403 -10.53 1.97 16.24
CA ILE A 403 -10.66 2.94 15.15
C ILE A 403 -9.37 2.90 14.33
N TRP A 404 -9.49 2.55 13.07
CA TRP A 404 -8.38 2.38 12.13
C TRP A 404 -8.44 3.36 10.96
N PRO A 405 -7.28 3.82 10.45
CA PRO A 405 -7.20 4.60 9.23
C PRO A 405 -7.26 3.69 8.00
N PHE A 406 -8.04 4.14 7.00
CA PHE A 406 -8.19 3.46 5.72
C PHE A 406 -8.03 4.42 4.54
N LYS A 407 -7.42 3.93 3.48
CA LYS A 407 -7.67 4.40 2.13
C LYS A 407 -8.93 3.69 1.63
N VAL A 408 -9.95 4.45 1.22
CA VAL A 408 -11.13 3.90 0.53
C VAL A 408 -10.97 4.17 -0.96
N SER A 409 -10.69 3.12 -1.71
CA SER A 409 -10.59 3.18 -3.16
C SER A 409 -11.98 2.98 -3.76
N ARG A 410 -12.47 3.97 -4.50
CA ARG A 410 -13.78 3.92 -5.15
C ARG A 410 -13.62 3.55 -6.61
N GLY A 411 -14.64 2.95 -7.19
CA GLY A 411 -14.59 2.53 -8.58
C GLY A 411 -15.97 2.42 -9.21
N LYS A 412 -15.96 2.24 -10.52
CA LYS A 412 -17.14 1.83 -11.27
C LYS A 412 -16.73 0.70 -12.20
N GLN A 413 -17.30 -0.48 -11.98
CA GLN A 413 -16.86 -1.74 -12.55
C GLN A 413 -17.92 -2.40 -13.40
N PRO A 414 -17.52 -3.21 -14.42
CA PRO A 414 -18.47 -3.94 -15.25
C PRO A 414 -19.27 -4.97 -14.45
N TYR A 415 -20.54 -5.07 -14.78
CA TYR A 415 -21.56 -5.83 -14.09
C TYR A 415 -22.50 -6.47 -15.11
N ASP A 416 -22.89 -7.70 -14.87
CA ASP A 416 -23.91 -8.42 -15.64
C ASP A 416 -25.29 -8.18 -14.99
N PRO A 417 -26.18 -7.41 -15.61
CA PRO A 417 -27.45 -7.03 -15.00
C PRO A 417 -28.46 -8.17 -14.91
N GLU A 418 -28.36 -9.20 -15.77
CA GLU A 418 -29.26 -10.37 -15.73
C GLU A 418 -28.79 -11.39 -14.71
N ASN A 419 -27.50 -11.70 -14.72
CA ASN A 419 -26.92 -12.62 -13.75
C ASN A 419 -26.71 -11.98 -12.37
N LYS A 420 -26.78 -10.64 -12.27
CA LYS A 420 -26.53 -9.87 -11.05
C LYS A 420 -25.17 -10.17 -10.42
N THR A 421 -24.12 -10.24 -11.24
CA THR A 421 -22.75 -10.56 -10.81
C THR A 421 -21.75 -9.57 -11.37
N LEU A 422 -20.63 -9.37 -10.69
CA LEU A 422 -19.51 -8.62 -11.27
C LEU A 422 -18.93 -9.39 -12.47
N ILE A 423 -18.57 -8.65 -13.49
CA ILE A 423 -17.84 -9.19 -14.65
C ILE A 423 -16.33 -9.04 -14.40
N THR A 424 -15.59 -10.12 -14.68
CA THR A 424 -14.13 -10.13 -14.67
C THR A 424 -13.61 -10.17 -16.10
N PRO A 425 -13.41 -9.02 -16.76
CA PRO A 425 -13.08 -8.96 -18.18
C PRO A 425 -11.67 -9.46 -18.44
N HIS A 426 -11.46 -10.02 -19.62
CA HIS A 426 -10.13 -10.22 -20.17
C HIS A 426 -9.58 -8.87 -20.65
N THR A 427 -8.47 -8.39 -20.06
CA THR A 427 -7.97 -7.04 -20.35
C THR A 427 -6.84 -7.02 -21.37
N THR A 428 -5.98 -8.03 -21.36
CA THR A 428 -4.77 -8.09 -22.21
C THR A 428 -4.92 -9.12 -23.32
N GLY A 429 -4.16 -9.01 -24.38
CA GLY A 429 -4.10 -10.01 -25.44
C GLY A 429 -3.96 -9.42 -26.84
N PRO A 430 -3.77 -10.27 -27.86
CA PRO A 430 -3.67 -9.85 -29.24
C PRO A 430 -5.01 -9.30 -29.77
N LYS A 431 -4.97 -8.58 -30.89
CA LYS A 431 -6.17 -8.02 -31.54
C LYS A 431 -7.20 -9.10 -31.95
N SER A 432 -6.75 -10.32 -32.21
CA SER A 432 -7.61 -11.48 -32.50
C SER A 432 -8.30 -12.05 -31.25
N GLY A 433 -7.81 -11.75 -30.04
CA GLY A 433 -8.35 -12.22 -28.77
C GLY A 433 -9.39 -11.28 -28.13
N GLY A 434 -9.83 -11.60 -26.91
CA GLY A 434 -10.84 -10.85 -26.16
C GLY A 434 -10.31 -9.64 -25.37
N GLY A 435 -9.02 -9.29 -25.49
CA GLY A 435 -8.42 -8.24 -24.63
C GLY A 435 -9.04 -6.86 -24.82
N TYR A 436 -9.60 -6.30 -23.75
CA TYR A 436 -10.20 -4.96 -23.79
C TYR A 436 -9.19 -3.87 -24.19
N TRP A 437 -7.97 -3.92 -23.65
CA TRP A 437 -6.94 -2.90 -23.91
C TRP A 437 -6.44 -2.84 -25.36
N THR A 438 -6.83 -3.83 -26.15
CA THR A 438 -6.48 -3.89 -27.58
C THR A 438 -7.69 -3.63 -28.48
N ASN A 439 -8.87 -4.08 -28.04
CA ASN A 439 -10.08 -4.09 -28.88
C ASN A 439 -11.10 -3.00 -28.48
N TYR A 440 -11.06 -2.51 -27.23
CA TYR A 440 -11.99 -1.52 -26.67
C TYR A 440 -13.46 -1.98 -26.74
N ASP A 441 -13.71 -3.28 -26.67
CA ASP A 441 -15.00 -3.94 -26.77
C ASP A 441 -15.32 -4.66 -25.45
N TRP A 442 -16.29 -4.12 -24.71
CA TRP A 442 -16.69 -4.67 -23.42
C TRP A 442 -17.39 -6.02 -23.52
N ASP A 443 -18.26 -6.26 -24.54
CA ASP A 443 -18.93 -7.56 -24.68
C ASP A 443 -17.90 -8.66 -24.95
N ARG A 444 -16.99 -8.41 -25.87
CA ARG A 444 -15.92 -9.34 -26.21
C ARG A 444 -15.01 -9.65 -25.01
N ALA A 445 -14.63 -8.61 -24.26
CA ALA A 445 -13.77 -8.76 -23.09
C ALA A 445 -14.49 -9.50 -21.93
N ALA A 446 -15.77 -9.20 -21.73
CA ALA A 446 -16.61 -9.88 -20.74
C ALA A 446 -16.82 -11.35 -21.10
N ARG A 447 -17.19 -11.64 -22.33
CA ARG A 447 -17.40 -13.01 -22.83
C ARG A 447 -16.16 -13.87 -22.64
N GLN A 448 -14.99 -13.39 -23.04
CA GLN A 448 -13.74 -14.11 -22.86
C GLN A 448 -13.40 -14.29 -21.38
N GLY A 449 -13.45 -13.22 -20.59
CA GLY A 449 -13.06 -13.26 -19.17
C GLY A 449 -13.97 -14.14 -18.31
N MET A 450 -15.29 -14.10 -18.56
CA MET A 450 -16.24 -14.95 -17.85
C MET A 450 -16.11 -16.41 -18.27
N ALA A 451 -15.85 -16.71 -19.55
CA ALA A 451 -15.56 -18.06 -20.03
C ALA A 451 -14.27 -18.62 -19.42
N ASP A 452 -13.19 -17.83 -19.37
CA ASP A 452 -11.91 -18.22 -18.77
C ASP A 452 -12.05 -18.57 -17.27
N SER A 453 -13.00 -17.94 -16.59
CA SER A 453 -13.30 -18.19 -15.17
C SER A 453 -14.35 -19.25 -14.93
N GLY A 454 -15.00 -19.77 -15.99
CA GLY A 454 -16.10 -20.72 -15.88
C GLY A 454 -17.39 -20.12 -15.32
N ALA A 455 -17.56 -18.80 -15.37
CA ALA A 455 -18.73 -18.09 -14.87
C ALA A 455 -19.73 -17.76 -15.99
N PRO A 456 -21.06 -17.75 -15.70
CA PRO A 456 -22.07 -17.40 -16.68
C PRO A 456 -22.00 -15.92 -17.07
N TYR A 457 -22.29 -15.64 -18.34
CA TYR A 457 -22.41 -14.28 -18.87
C TYR A 457 -23.64 -14.16 -19.76
N SER A 458 -24.50 -13.17 -19.50
CA SER A 458 -25.76 -12.98 -20.19
C SER A 458 -25.63 -12.37 -21.59
N GLY A 459 -24.47 -11.80 -21.93
CA GLY A 459 -24.27 -10.98 -23.13
C GLY A 459 -24.56 -9.49 -22.90
N LYS A 460 -24.79 -9.07 -21.65
CA LYS A 460 -25.04 -7.68 -21.31
C LYS A 460 -24.02 -7.13 -20.31
N VAL A 461 -23.49 -5.95 -20.60
CA VAL A 461 -22.57 -5.22 -19.72
C VAL A 461 -23.26 -3.94 -19.25
N ASP A 462 -23.32 -3.76 -17.96
CA ASP A 462 -23.65 -2.50 -17.28
C ASP A 462 -22.53 -2.20 -16.27
N PHE A 463 -22.64 -1.13 -15.50
CA PHE A 463 -21.65 -0.74 -14.54
C PHE A 463 -22.26 -0.45 -13.18
N VAL A 464 -21.56 -0.82 -12.12
CA VAL A 464 -21.94 -0.55 -10.73
C VAL A 464 -20.81 0.16 -10.00
N SER A 465 -21.19 1.08 -9.10
CA SER A 465 -20.24 1.72 -8.19
C SER A 465 -19.71 0.70 -7.18
N THR A 466 -18.42 0.75 -6.92
CA THR A 466 -17.73 -0.16 -5.99
C THR A 466 -16.83 0.60 -5.04
N GLU A 467 -16.57 0.02 -3.87
CA GLU A 467 -15.57 0.51 -2.93
C GLU A 467 -14.73 -0.62 -2.35
N MET A 468 -13.49 -0.30 -2.01
CA MET A 468 -12.54 -1.24 -1.44
C MET A 468 -11.70 -0.57 -0.37
N TYR A 469 -11.62 -1.20 0.79
CA TYR A 469 -10.95 -0.69 1.98
C TYR A 469 -9.52 -1.21 2.07
N TRP A 470 -8.55 -0.30 2.22
CA TRP A 470 -7.14 -0.60 2.40
C TRP A 470 -6.66 -0.02 3.73
N PRO A 471 -6.35 -0.87 4.73
CA PRO A 471 -5.83 -0.37 6.00
C PRO A 471 -4.46 0.26 5.81
N ILE A 472 -4.27 1.46 6.36
CA ILE A 472 -3.01 2.21 6.31
C ILE A 472 -2.11 1.76 7.46
N LYS A 473 -0.87 1.36 7.15
CA LYS A 473 0.06 0.72 8.09
C LYS A 473 1.51 1.20 7.99
N HIS A 474 1.89 1.87 6.90
CA HIS A 474 3.25 2.33 6.60
C HIS A 474 3.30 3.86 6.55
N MET A 475 4.49 4.43 6.39
CA MET A 475 4.74 5.87 6.41
C MET A 475 4.49 6.48 7.79
N VAL A 476 5.11 5.90 8.83
CA VAL A 476 4.98 6.37 10.21
C VAL A 476 5.71 7.70 10.40
N ALA A 477 4.96 8.75 10.70
CA ALA A 477 5.49 10.10 10.88
C ALA A 477 6.28 10.26 12.20
N PRO A 478 7.21 11.23 12.29
CA PRO A 478 7.80 11.65 13.54
C PRO A 478 6.74 12.05 14.58
N LYS A 479 7.07 11.90 15.87
CA LYS A 479 6.13 12.16 16.97
C LYS A 479 5.52 13.56 16.97
N ASP A 480 6.29 14.55 16.55
CA ASP A 480 5.91 15.95 16.44
C ASP A 480 4.98 16.23 15.25
N LYS A 481 4.93 15.33 14.28
CA LYS A 481 4.03 15.35 13.12
C LYS A 481 2.85 14.37 13.25
N SER A 482 2.72 13.69 14.41
CA SER A 482 1.54 12.85 14.69
C SER A 482 0.28 13.69 14.81
N VAL A 483 -0.87 13.05 14.62
CA VAL A 483 -2.19 13.71 14.72
C VAL A 483 -2.36 14.36 16.08
N GLY A 484 -2.65 15.66 16.09
CA GLY A 484 -2.85 16.45 17.30
C GLY A 484 -4.22 16.23 17.94
N CYS A 485 -4.33 16.54 19.24
CA CYS A 485 -5.59 16.37 19.99
C CYS A 485 -6.77 17.10 19.32
N ALA A 486 -6.58 18.35 18.92
CA ALA A 486 -7.63 19.18 18.31
C ALA A 486 -8.12 18.65 16.95
N GLU A 487 -7.30 17.86 16.25
CA GLU A 487 -7.70 17.29 14.95
C GLU A 487 -8.79 16.21 15.09
N CYS A 488 -8.89 15.56 16.26
CA CYS A 488 -9.94 14.59 16.55
C CYS A 488 -11.01 15.17 17.48
N HIS A 489 -10.61 16.03 18.45
CA HIS A 489 -11.46 16.63 19.46
C HIS A 489 -12.09 17.95 18.97
N ALA A 490 -12.65 17.93 17.78
CA ALA A 490 -13.38 19.04 17.16
C ALA A 490 -14.63 18.51 16.46
N LYS A 491 -15.62 19.41 16.27
CA LYS A 491 -16.90 19.06 15.64
C LYS A 491 -16.71 18.43 14.25
N ASP A 492 -15.83 19.01 13.44
CA ASP A 492 -15.49 18.55 12.09
C ASP A 492 -14.12 17.86 12.05
N GLY A 493 -13.72 17.26 13.19
CA GLY A 493 -12.44 16.59 13.35
C GLY A 493 -12.34 15.29 12.53
N ARG A 494 -11.15 14.68 12.56
CA ARG A 494 -10.86 13.43 11.81
C ARG A 494 -11.84 12.30 12.11
N LEU A 495 -12.37 12.24 13.34
CA LEU A 495 -13.27 11.20 13.82
C LEU A 495 -14.75 11.64 13.80
N ALA A 496 -15.11 12.69 13.04
CA ALA A 496 -16.48 13.19 12.97
C ALA A 496 -17.51 12.13 12.58
N GLY A 497 -17.14 11.20 11.68
CA GLY A 497 -18.00 10.09 11.23
C GLY A 497 -18.09 8.90 12.19
N ILE A 498 -17.25 8.81 13.22
CA ILE A 498 -17.22 7.68 14.15
C ILE A 498 -18.39 7.76 15.12
N LYS A 499 -19.18 6.69 15.16
CA LYS A 499 -20.34 6.55 16.07
C LYS A 499 -20.04 5.56 17.20
N GLY A 500 -20.85 5.64 18.28
CA GLY A 500 -20.80 4.66 19.38
C GLY A 500 -19.81 4.98 20.49
N ILE A 501 -19.08 6.09 20.41
CA ILE A 501 -18.27 6.64 21.51
C ILE A 501 -18.47 8.15 21.62
N TYR A 502 -18.34 8.66 22.85
CA TYR A 502 -18.30 10.08 23.11
C TYR A 502 -16.89 10.63 22.86
N ILE A 503 -16.78 11.67 22.04
CA ILE A 503 -15.52 12.37 21.79
C ILE A 503 -15.67 13.82 22.29
N PRO A 504 -14.94 14.22 23.34
CA PRO A 504 -14.96 15.60 23.83
C PRO A 504 -14.67 16.60 22.71
N GLY A 505 -15.37 17.71 22.66
CA GLY A 505 -15.27 18.72 21.61
C GLY A 505 -16.11 18.43 20.36
N ARG A 506 -16.23 17.16 19.94
CA ARG A 506 -17.16 16.77 18.87
C ARG A 506 -18.61 16.70 19.37
N ASP A 507 -18.80 15.98 20.48
CA ASP A 507 -20.12 15.63 21.02
C ASP A 507 -20.57 16.59 22.13
N ALA A 508 -19.90 17.74 22.28
CA ALA A 508 -20.25 18.77 23.25
C ALA A 508 -21.69 19.27 23.00
N ASN A 509 -22.46 19.37 24.06
CA ASN A 509 -23.78 19.98 24.01
C ASN A 509 -23.69 21.44 24.50
N PRO A 510 -23.84 22.45 23.63
CA PRO A 510 -23.66 23.84 24.01
C PRO A 510 -24.60 24.32 25.13
N LEU A 511 -25.80 23.72 25.27
CA LEU A 511 -26.72 24.05 26.33
C LEU A 511 -26.26 23.52 27.68
N ILE A 512 -25.79 22.25 27.73
CA ILE A 512 -25.24 21.64 28.93
C ILE A 512 -23.96 22.36 29.36
N ASP A 513 -23.09 22.70 28.41
CA ASP A 513 -21.85 23.41 28.69
C ASP A 513 -22.10 24.80 29.25
N LYS A 514 -23.04 25.55 28.67
CA LYS A 514 -23.45 26.88 29.18
C LYS A 514 -24.08 26.79 30.58
N ALA A 515 -24.95 25.80 30.81
CA ALA A 515 -25.55 25.57 32.12
C ALA A 515 -24.52 25.20 33.18
N ALA A 516 -23.54 24.32 32.81
CA ALA A 516 -22.46 23.97 33.69
C ALA A 516 -21.56 25.16 34.05
N TRP A 517 -21.18 25.98 33.06
CA TRP A 517 -20.41 27.18 33.32
C TRP A 517 -21.18 28.23 34.16
N LEU A 518 -22.47 28.35 33.96
CA LEU A 518 -23.34 29.23 34.78
C LEU A 518 -23.33 28.73 36.24
N LEU A 519 -23.45 27.43 36.44
CA LEU A 519 -23.41 26.80 37.78
C LEU A 519 -22.07 27.06 38.48
N VAL A 520 -20.95 26.90 37.76
CA VAL A 520 -19.60 27.19 38.27
C VAL A 520 -19.49 28.67 38.67
N LEU A 521 -19.98 29.58 37.84
CA LEU A 521 -19.96 31.02 38.11
C LEU A 521 -20.77 31.37 39.33
N LEU A 522 -22.01 30.85 39.43
CA LEU A 522 -22.88 31.05 40.60
C LEU A 522 -22.24 30.52 41.88
N THR A 523 -21.63 29.35 41.84
CA THR A 523 -20.90 28.77 42.98
C THR A 523 -19.72 29.66 43.39
N LEU A 524 -18.94 30.14 42.44
CA LEU A 524 -17.84 31.06 42.70
C LEU A 524 -18.31 32.37 43.33
N VAL A 525 -19.35 32.98 42.78
CA VAL A 525 -19.96 34.21 43.33
C VAL A 525 -20.48 33.96 44.77
N GLY A 526 -21.15 32.83 45.00
CA GLY A 526 -21.61 32.42 46.32
C GLY A 526 -20.49 32.30 47.37
N VAL A 527 -19.41 31.62 46.96
CA VAL A 527 -18.22 31.43 47.83
C VAL A 527 -17.54 32.76 48.14
N LEU A 528 -17.33 33.61 47.10
CA LEU A 528 -16.72 34.92 47.29
C LEU A 528 -17.60 35.85 48.12
N GLY A 529 -18.93 35.84 47.88
CA GLY A 529 -19.91 36.60 48.68
C GLY A 529 -19.90 36.15 50.15
N HIS A 530 -19.92 34.85 50.40
CA HIS A 530 -19.83 34.30 51.77
C HIS A 530 -18.52 34.71 52.48
N ALA A 531 -17.39 34.61 51.76
CA ALA A 531 -16.08 35.01 52.30
C ALA A 531 -16.06 36.51 52.65
N ALA A 532 -16.60 37.37 51.76
CA ALA A 532 -16.72 38.82 52.00
C ALA A 532 -17.58 39.12 53.24
N ILE A 533 -18.74 38.51 53.36
CA ILE A 533 -19.63 38.65 54.53
C ILE A 533 -18.89 38.25 55.82
N ARG A 534 -18.19 37.15 55.84
CA ARG A 534 -17.39 36.72 57.03
C ARG A 534 -16.30 37.71 57.38
N ILE A 535 -15.55 38.24 56.40
CA ILE A 535 -14.48 39.21 56.63
C ILE A 535 -15.06 40.52 57.21
N PHE A 536 -16.18 41.01 56.65
CA PHE A 536 -16.80 42.24 57.14
C PHE A 536 -17.52 42.06 58.49
N ALA A 537 -18.12 40.90 58.73
CA ALA A 537 -18.74 40.60 60.04
C ALA A 537 -17.71 40.44 61.15
N SER A 538 -16.53 39.84 60.85
CA SER A 538 -15.45 39.68 61.84
C SER A 538 -14.74 41.00 62.21
N LYS A 539 -14.90 42.08 61.38
CA LYS A 539 -14.39 43.39 61.72
C LYS A 539 -15.32 44.23 62.62
N LYS A 540 -16.52 43.75 62.95
CA LYS A 540 -17.48 44.42 63.83
C LYS A 540 -17.44 43.93 65.30
N HIS A 541 -16.57 43.01 65.61
CA HIS A 541 -16.21 42.56 66.95
C HIS A 541 -14.72 42.86 67.18
#